data_e3ab72974fcc40f84784940ac8b20ccb
#
_entry.id   e3ab72974fcc40f84784940ac8b20ccb
#
_cell.length_a   1.000
_cell.length_b   1.000
_cell.length_c   1.000
_cell.angle_alpha   90.00
_cell.angle_beta   90.00
_cell.angle_gamma   90.00
#
_symmetry.space_group_name_H-M   'P 1'
#
loop_
_entity.id
_entity.type
_entity.pdbx_description
1 polymer ?
#
loop_
_entity_poly.entity_id
_entity_poly.type
_entity_poly.pdbx_seq_one_letter_code
_entity_poly.pdbx_strand_id
1 'polypeptide(L)'
;MTSSWETLKVDGSNMPLYASLPESGGPVPGIVVVHGQSGLENFIKDTTHMLALQGYAAVAPNLYHRDGFDCKDDNPTRKARLRDDMIISDITAATQFLKNHRRVDGARLGIVGFCMGGRIVYLMSAASRDLKAGVMFYGGGTMVSFGEGPTPFDQTREIGCPIQGHFGADDQNPSPEDMRKLDAELSRWEKTHEFHTYAGAAHAFANTGSANYRPDAAALAWPKATEFFSRHLVGESARAATR
;
A
#
# COMPACT_ATOMS: atom_id res chain seq x y z
N MET A 1 -0.18 -21.80 5.29
CA MET A 1 0.09 -20.35 5.43
C MET A 1 0.19 -20.01 6.90
N THR A 2 1.20 -19.23 7.30
CA THR A 2 1.46 -18.86 8.70
C THR A 2 1.42 -17.34 8.82
N SER A 3 0.64 -16.84 9.79
CA SER A 3 0.65 -15.42 10.17
C SER A 3 1.36 -15.27 11.51
N SER A 4 2.21 -14.25 11.62
CA SER A 4 3.00 -13.94 12.81
C SER A 4 3.14 -12.45 13.03
N TRP A 5 3.51 -12.08 14.25
CA TRP A 5 3.99 -10.73 14.54
C TRP A 5 5.51 -10.75 14.60
N GLU A 6 6.11 -9.88 13.84
CA GLU A 6 7.55 -9.61 13.84
C GLU A 6 7.82 -8.23 14.45
N THR A 7 9.05 -7.97 14.82
CA THR A 7 9.46 -6.65 15.32
C THR A 7 10.72 -6.20 14.60
N LEU A 8 10.66 -5.06 13.95
CA LEU A 8 11.79 -4.44 13.29
C LEU A 8 12.32 -3.27 14.12
N LYS A 9 13.64 -3.07 14.10
CA LYS A 9 14.25 -1.84 14.64
C LYS A 9 14.31 -0.80 13.54
N VAL A 10 13.62 0.34 13.76
CA VAL A 10 13.59 1.47 12.82
C VAL A 10 13.82 2.75 13.61
N ASP A 11 14.86 3.49 13.29
CA ASP A 11 15.24 4.75 13.92
C ASP A 11 15.26 4.67 15.47
N GLY A 12 15.78 3.55 15.99
CA GLY A 12 15.86 3.28 17.44
C GLY A 12 14.57 2.79 18.09
N SER A 13 13.44 2.79 17.38
CA SER A 13 12.13 2.31 17.85
C SER A 13 11.83 0.87 17.42
N ASN A 14 10.98 0.18 18.18
CA ASN A 14 10.48 -1.15 17.83
C ASN A 14 9.21 -0.99 16.99
N MET A 15 9.27 -1.37 15.73
CA MET A 15 8.11 -1.36 14.83
C MET A 15 7.49 -2.75 14.73
N PRO A 16 6.28 -2.96 15.25
CA PRO A 16 5.54 -4.19 15.00
C PRO A 16 5.20 -4.34 13.51
N LEU A 17 5.37 -5.54 13.01
CA LEU A 17 5.08 -5.93 11.64
C LEU A 17 4.16 -7.15 11.65
N TYR A 18 2.96 -7.07 11.11
CA TYR A 18 2.12 -8.24 10.88
C TYR A 18 2.53 -8.91 9.58
N ALA A 19 2.87 -10.19 9.62
CA ALA A 19 3.35 -10.95 8.46
C ALA A 19 2.46 -12.15 8.18
N SER A 20 2.15 -12.39 6.91
CA SER A 20 1.48 -13.60 6.42
C SER A 20 2.28 -14.17 5.26
N LEU A 21 2.80 -15.37 5.44
CA LEU A 21 3.74 -16.00 4.51
C LEU A 21 3.21 -17.37 4.05
N PRO A 22 3.36 -17.71 2.75
CA PRO A 22 3.06 -19.06 2.29
C PRO A 22 3.91 -20.11 3.01
N GLU A 23 3.33 -21.27 3.35
CA GLU A 23 4.05 -22.35 4.09
C GLU A 23 4.96 -23.18 3.19
N SER A 24 4.59 -23.34 1.94
CA SER A 24 5.26 -24.20 0.96
C SER A 24 5.49 -23.48 -0.37
N GLY A 25 6.37 -24.04 -1.18
CA GLY A 25 6.74 -23.49 -2.47
C GLY A 25 8.12 -22.83 -2.46
N GLY A 26 8.55 -22.37 -3.63
CA GLY A 26 9.78 -21.59 -3.81
C GLY A 26 9.61 -20.14 -3.39
N PRO A 27 10.62 -19.30 -3.62
CA PRO A 27 10.51 -17.86 -3.36
C PRO A 27 9.34 -17.24 -4.14
N VAL A 28 8.47 -16.53 -3.41
CA VAL A 28 7.27 -15.86 -3.93
C VAL A 28 7.45 -14.34 -3.98
N PRO A 29 6.68 -13.59 -4.77
CA PRO A 29 6.69 -12.13 -4.70
C PRO A 29 6.28 -11.63 -3.32
N GLY A 30 6.81 -10.47 -2.92
CA GLY A 30 6.47 -9.83 -1.65
C GLY A 30 5.60 -8.59 -1.82
N ILE A 31 4.67 -8.34 -0.90
CA ILE A 31 3.81 -7.15 -0.89
C ILE A 31 3.82 -6.49 0.49
N VAL A 32 4.12 -5.21 0.54
CA VAL A 32 3.91 -4.38 1.73
C VAL A 32 2.49 -3.84 1.70
N VAL A 33 1.73 -4.06 2.78
CA VAL A 33 0.34 -3.59 2.95
C VAL A 33 0.35 -2.40 3.90
N VAL A 34 -0.05 -1.23 3.42
CA VAL A 34 0.03 0.02 4.19
C VAL A 34 -1.35 0.43 4.69
N HIS A 35 -1.46 0.55 6.01
CA HIS A 35 -2.71 0.90 6.68
C HIS A 35 -3.12 2.38 6.47
N GLY A 36 -4.42 2.65 6.63
CA GLY A 36 -4.97 3.98 6.74
C GLY A 36 -4.72 4.62 8.12
N GLN A 37 -5.39 5.73 8.39
CA GLN A 37 -5.21 6.42 9.69
C GLN A 37 -5.71 5.60 10.89
N SER A 38 -6.51 4.56 10.69
CA SER A 38 -6.97 3.65 11.76
C SER A 38 -5.91 2.67 12.27
N GLY A 39 -4.72 2.63 11.64
CA GLY A 39 -3.65 1.72 12.02
C GLY A 39 -3.86 0.29 11.51
N LEU A 40 -3.24 -0.69 12.19
CA LEU A 40 -3.32 -2.11 11.84
C LEU A 40 -4.64 -2.75 12.31
N GLU A 41 -5.77 -2.25 11.80
CA GLU A 41 -7.09 -2.82 12.03
C GLU A 41 -7.27 -4.19 11.35
N ASN A 42 -8.38 -4.87 11.63
CA ASN A 42 -8.64 -6.21 11.09
C ASN A 42 -8.62 -6.23 9.56
N PHE A 43 -9.20 -5.24 8.91
CA PHE A 43 -9.19 -5.12 7.44
C PHE A 43 -7.77 -5.20 6.85
N ILE A 44 -6.78 -4.57 7.48
CA ILE A 44 -5.38 -4.62 7.02
C ILE A 44 -4.77 -6.01 7.23
N LYS A 45 -5.04 -6.64 8.38
CA LYS A 45 -4.59 -8.01 8.67
C LYS A 45 -5.25 -9.02 7.72
N ASP A 46 -6.55 -8.88 7.48
CA ASP A 46 -7.30 -9.73 6.56
C ASP A 46 -6.81 -9.57 5.11
N THR A 47 -6.50 -8.33 4.69
CA THR A 47 -5.86 -8.06 3.40
C THR A 47 -4.50 -8.73 3.28
N THR A 48 -3.66 -8.62 4.32
CA THR A 48 -2.35 -9.26 4.37
C THR A 48 -2.49 -10.78 4.25
N HIS A 49 -3.47 -11.36 4.95
CA HIS A 49 -3.80 -12.78 4.89
C HIS A 49 -4.33 -13.20 3.51
N MET A 50 -5.25 -12.44 2.93
CA MET A 50 -5.82 -12.69 1.60
C MET A 50 -4.72 -12.73 0.52
N LEU A 51 -3.78 -11.79 0.54
CA LEU A 51 -2.66 -11.77 -0.40
C LEU A 51 -1.77 -13.00 -0.25
N ALA A 52 -1.56 -13.46 0.99
CA ALA A 52 -0.80 -14.69 1.23
C ALA A 52 -1.52 -15.95 0.72
N LEU A 53 -2.86 -16.01 0.76
CA LEU A 53 -3.65 -17.07 0.13
C LEU A 53 -3.52 -17.05 -1.40
N GLN A 54 -3.26 -15.89 -1.99
CA GLN A 54 -3.02 -15.72 -3.43
C GLN A 54 -1.56 -15.98 -3.85
N GLY A 55 -0.70 -16.43 -2.92
CA GLY A 55 0.68 -16.83 -3.21
C GLY A 55 1.71 -15.71 -3.07
N TYR A 56 1.38 -14.59 -2.44
CA TYR A 56 2.34 -13.55 -2.09
C TYR A 56 2.84 -13.70 -0.65
N ALA A 57 4.04 -13.24 -0.36
CA ALA A 57 4.46 -12.96 1.01
C ALA A 57 4.01 -11.53 1.35
N ALA A 58 3.13 -11.37 2.33
CA ALA A 58 2.57 -10.05 2.63
C ALA A 58 2.91 -9.60 4.05
N VAL A 59 3.25 -8.32 4.22
CA VAL A 59 3.57 -7.73 5.53
C VAL A 59 2.92 -6.36 5.70
N ALA A 60 2.49 -6.05 6.92
CA ALA A 60 1.89 -4.77 7.26
C ALA A 60 2.62 -4.13 8.45
N PRO A 61 3.42 -3.06 8.24
CA PRO A 61 4.09 -2.35 9.31
C PRO A 61 3.14 -1.44 10.08
N ASN A 62 3.40 -1.26 11.40
CA ASN A 62 2.68 -0.30 12.23
C ASN A 62 3.39 1.06 12.19
N LEU A 63 2.90 2.00 11.40
CA LEU A 63 3.49 3.33 11.25
C LEU A 63 3.34 4.21 12.50
N TYR A 64 2.53 3.79 13.48
CA TYR A 64 2.33 4.49 14.75
C TYR A 64 3.23 3.98 15.88
N HIS A 65 4.25 3.19 15.55
CA HIS A 65 5.11 2.55 16.57
C HIS A 65 5.89 3.54 17.45
N ARG A 66 6.10 4.77 16.99
CA ARG A 66 6.80 5.81 17.76
C ARG A 66 5.93 6.47 18.82
N ASP A 67 4.60 6.31 18.74
CA ASP A 67 3.67 6.84 19.77
C ASP A 67 3.73 6.06 21.09
N GLY A 68 4.36 4.88 21.10
CA GLY A 68 4.37 3.99 22.24
C GLY A 68 3.15 3.07 22.29
N PHE A 69 3.30 1.94 23.01
CA PHE A 69 2.30 0.88 23.08
C PHE A 69 1.00 1.31 23.79
N ASP A 70 1.12 2.21 24.76
CA ASP A 70 -0.02 2.68 25.59
C ASP A 70 -0.65 3.98 25.09
N CYS A 71 -0.32 4.43 23.87
CA CYS A 71 -0.87 5.65 23.33
C CYS A 71 -2.39 5.54 23.18
N LYS A 72 -3.11 6.46 23.83
CA LYS A 72 -4.59 6.56 23.82
C LYS A 72 -5.10 7.69 22.94
N ASP A 73 -4.22 8.38 22.24
CA ASP A 73 -4.61 9.46 21.37
C ASP A 73 -5.44 8.95 20.19
N ASP A 74 -6.35 9.79 19.73
CA ASP A 74 -7.18 9.48 18.59
C ASP A 74 -6.36 9.40 17.27
N ASN A 75 -6.96 8.80 16.26
CA ASN A 75 -6.31 8.59 14.98
C ASN A 75 -5.89 9.90 14.28
N PRO A 76 -6.66 11.00 14.29
CA PRO A 76 -6.22 12.28 13.76
C PRO A 76 -4.97 12.83 14.44
N THR A 77 -4.90 12.77 15.76
CA THR A 77 -3.74 13.22 16.55
C THR A 77 -2.50 12.38 16.25
N ARG A 78 -2.63 11.05 16.16
CA ARG A 78 -1.53 10.15 15.79
C ARG A 78 -1.04 10.41 14.37
N LYS A 79 -1.98 10.58 13.42
CA LYS A 79 -1.65 10.91 12.01
C LYS A 79 -0.89 12.23 11.92
N ALA A 80 -1.24 13.24 12.72
CA ALA A 80 -0.58 14.56 12.70
C ALA A 80 0.90 14.52 13.11
N ARG A 81 1.35 13.45 13.78
CA ARG A 81 2.77 13.24 14.14
C ARG A 81 3.58 12.53 13.06
N LEU A 82 2.93 11.95 12.06
CA LEU A 82 3.62 11.27 10.98
C LEU A 82 4.39 12.28 10.12
N ARG A 83 5.55 11.87 9.67
CA ARG A 83 6.43 12.61 8.77
C ARG A 83 6.83 11.73 7.60
N ASP A 84 6.94 12.30 6.41
CA ASP A 84 7.25 11.55 5.20
C ASP A 84 8.62 10.86 5.27
N ASP A 85 9.63 11.49 5.87
CA ASP A 85 10.96 10.90 6.11
C ASP A 85 10.88 9.66 7.01
N MET A 86 10.09 9.70 8.10
CA MET A 86 9.89 8.56 9.00
C MET A 86 9.10 7.43 8.31
N ILE A 87 8.07 7.78 7.55
CA ILE A 87 7.29 6.81 6.77
C ILE A 87 8.18 6.09 5.74
N ILE A 88 9.05 6.82 5.06
CA ILE A 88 10.01 6.23 4.11
C ILE A 88 10.93 5.24 4.83
N SER A 89 11.46 5.59 6.03
CA SER A 89 12.27 4.68 6.84
C SER A 89 11.50 3.40 7.22
N ASP A 90 10.24 3.53 7.68
CA ASP A 90 9.41 2.43 8.13
C ASP A 90 9.07 1.46 6.99
N ILE A 91 8.61 2.00 5.84
CA ILE A 91 8.27 1.17 4.68
C ILE A 91 9.52 0.56 4.05
N THR A 92 10.64 1.27 4.05
CA THR A 92 11.92 0.72 3.61
C THR A 92 12.34 -0.45 4.48
N ALA A 93 12.22 -0.36 5.80
CA ALA A 93 12.53 -1.47 6.70
C ALA A 93 11.62 -2.69 6.45
N ALA A 94 10.31 -2.49 6.25
CA ALA A 94 9.39 -3.57 5.89
C ALA A 94 9.72 -4.19 4.52
N THR A 95 10.11 -3.36 3.54
CA THR A 95 10.54 -3.82 2.21
C THR A 95 11.81 -4.65 2.30
N GLN A 96 12.80 -4.21 3.10
CA GLN A 96 14.04 -4.95 3.32
C GLN A 96 13.82 -6.26 4.09
N PHE A 97 12.87 -6.30 5.04
CA PHE A 97 12.46 -7.55 5.69
C PHE A 97 11.99 -8.57 4.65
N LEU A 98 11.09 -8.18 3.74
CA LEU A 98 10.65 -9.05 2.65
C LEU A 98 11.82 -9.44 1.73
N LYS A 99 12.63 -8.47 1.29
CA LYS A 99 13.74 -8.69 0.36
C LYS A 99 14.76 -9.70 0.86
N ASN A 100 14.99 -9.73 2.17
CA ASN A 100 15.96 -10.62 2.81
C ASN A 100 15.35 -11.92 3.32
N HIS A 101 14.02 -12.10 3.22
CA HIS A 101 13.35 -13.29 3.71
C HIS A 101 13.54 -14.46 2.74
N ARG A 102 13.98 -15.63 3.23
CA ARG A 102 14.32 -16.81 2.43
C ARG A 102 13.22 -17.34 1.49
N ARG A 103 11.97 -17.04 1.77
CA ARG A 103 10.79 -17.43 0.97
C ARG A 103 10.32 -16.35 0.01
N VAL A 104 11.01 -15.24 -0.07
CA VAL A 104 10.62 -14.10 -0.92
C VAL A 104 11.63 -13.93 -2.04
N ASP A 105 11.13 -13.71 -3.24
CA ASP A 105 11.94 -13.22 -4.34
C ASP A 105 12.06 -11.69 -4.20
N GLY A 106 13.18 -11.26 -3.64
CA GLY A 106 13.44 -9.84 -3.37
C GLY A 106 13.53 -8.94 -4.60
N ALA A 107 13.51 -9.51 -5.82
CA ALA A 107 13.42 -8.74 -7.07
C ALA A 107 11.95 -8.43 -7.46
N ARG A 108 10.97 -9.04 -6.80
CA ARG A 108 9.54 -8.97 -7.13
C ARG A 108 8.72 -8.45 -5.95
N LEU A 109 8.93 -7.18 -5.60
CA LEU A 109 8.27 -6.53 -4.47
C LEU A 109 7.24 -5.52 -4.93
N GLY A 110 6.07 -5.52 -4.30
CA GLY A 110 4.99 -4.56 -4.52
C GLY A 110 4.54 -3.89 -3.22
N ILE A 111 3.67 -2.91 -3.37
CA ILE A 111 3.07 -2.17 -2.26
C ILE A 111 1.60 -1.93 -2.53
N VAL A 112 0.74 -2.13 -1.54
CA VAL A 112 -0.67 -1.75 -1.57
C VAL A 112 -1.00 -0.91 -0.35
N GLY A 113 -1.84 0.09 -0.51
CA GLY A 113 -2.22 0.95 0.62
C GLY A 113 -3.62 1.53 0.49
N PHE A 114 -4.21 1.86 1.64
CA PHE A 114 -5.60 2.28 1.78
C PHE A 114 -5.68 3.63 2.47
N CYS A 115 -6.49 4.56 1.95
CA CYS A 115 -6.63 5.90 2.55
C CYS A 115 -5.27 6.62 2.64
N MET A 116 -4.82 6.97 3.83
CA MET A 116 -3.45 7.45 4.08
C MET A 116 -2.39 6.49 3.49
N GLY A 117 -2.62 5.17 3.58
CA GLY A 117 -1.74 4.17 2.98
C GLY A 117 -1.67 4.27 1.44
N GLY A 118 -2.77 4.64 0.78
CA GLY A 118 -2.77 4.90 -0.66
C GLY A 118 -1.90 6.11 -1.04
N ARG A 119 -1.90 7.18 -0.22
CA ARG A 119 -0.96 8.28 -0.35
C ARG A 119 0.49 7.81 -0.20
N ILE A 120 0.72 6.91 0.76
CA ILE A 120 2.06 6.37 1.03
C ILE A 120 2.54 5.49 -0.13
N VAL A 121 1.66 4.76 -0.80
CA VAL A 121 2.01 4.04 -2.05
C VAL A 121 2.60 5.01 -3.06
N TYR A 122 1.95 6.16 -3.29
CA TYR A 122 2.44 7.17 -4.23
C TYR A 122 3.82 7.70 -3.81
N LEU A 123 3.99 8.06 -2.54
CA LEU A 123 5.27 8.48 -1.97
C LEU A 123 6.37 7.44 -2.19
N MET A 124 6.10 6.19 -1.82
CA MET A 124 7.10 5.12 -1.89
C MET A 124 7.42 4.69 -3.32
N SER A 125 6.49 4.85 -4.26
CA SER A 125 6.75 4.62 -5.68
C SER A 125 7.81 5.58 -6.24
N ALA A 126 7.93 6.78 -5.66
CA ALA A 126 8.99 7.74 -5.97
C ALA A 126 10.27 7.46 -5.15
N ALA A 127 10.14 7.13 -3.87
CA ALA A 127 11.26 7.01 -2.94
C ALA A 127 12.03 5.67 -3.06
N SER A 128 11.39 4.59 -3.53
CA SER A 128 12.00 3.25 -3.56
C SER A 128 12.19 2.71 -4.96
N ARG A 129 13.37 2.15 -5.26
CA ARG A 129 13.66 1.42 -6.50
C ARG A 129 13.47 -0.10 -6.37
N ASP A 130 13.25 -0.59 -5.16
CA ASP A 130 12.97 -2.01 -4.91
C ASP A 130 11.54 -2.39 -5.31
N LEU A 131 10.60 -1.45 -5.26
CA LEU A 131 9.20 -1.67 -5.63
C LEU A 131 9.03 -1.75 -7.16
N LYS A 132 8.25 -2.75 -7.60
CA LYS A 132 7.95 -3.03 -9.02
C LYS A 132 6.50 -2.77 -9.39
N ALA A 133 5.62 -2.58 -8.41
CA ALA A 133 4.21 -2.24 -8.60
C ALA A 133 3.64 -1.58 -7.35
N GLY A 134 2.83 -0.54 -7.52
CA GLY A 134 2.09 0.13 -6.45
C GLY A 134 0.59 0.14 -6.72
N VAL A 135 -0.22 -0.28 -5.75
CA VAL A 135 -1.69 -0.22 -5.82
C VAL A 135 -2.21 0.67 -4.72
N MET A 136 -2.92 1.74 -5.08
CA MET A 136 -3.49 2.68 -4.14
C MET A 136 -5.02 2.62 -4.15
N PHE A 137 -5.63 2.40 -2.98
CA PHE A 137 -7.06 2.50 -2.78
C PHE A 137 -7.40 3.82 -2.10
N TYR A 138 -8.23 4.63 -2.74
CA TYR A 138 -8.72 5.93 -2.23
C TYR A 138 -7.64 6.75 -1.51
N GLY A 139 -6.46 6.83 -2.12
CA GLY A 139 -5.29 7.53 -1.57
C GLY A 139 -5.41 9.04 -1.74
N GLY A 140 -5.92 9.73 -0.71
CA GLY A 140 -6.03 11.17 -0.67
C GLY A 140 -4.83 11.85 -0.02
N GLY A 141 -4.72 13.18 -0.19
CA GLY A 141 -3.67 13.99 0.44
C GLY A 141 -2.27 13.85 -0.18
N THR A 142 -2.17 13.41 -1.42
CA THR A 142 -0.89 13.32 -2.15
C THR A 142 -0.24 14.69 -2.39
N MET A 143 -1.04 15.76 -2.38
CA MET A 143 -0.59 17.15 -2.53
C MET A 143 -0.30 17.83 -1.18
N VAL A 144 -0.21 17.06 -0.10
CA VAL A 144 0.08 17.54 1.26
C VAL A 144 1.32 16.82 1.78
N SER A 145 2.31 17.58 2.24
CA SER A 145 3.49 17.04 2.92
C SER A 145 3.15 16.66 4.37
N PHE A 146 3.66 15.53 4.84
CA PHE A 146 3.69 15.20 6.26
C PHE A 146 5.06 15.60 6.82
N GLY A 147 5.08 16.70 7.56
CA GLY A 147 6.31 17.35 7.99
C GLY A 147 6.86 18.34 6.95
N GLU A 148 8.17 18.50 6.94
CA GLU A 148 8.87 19.41 6.02
C GLU A 148 9.27 18.68 4.72
N GLY A 149 9.33 19.39 3.62
CA GLY A 149 9.79 18.86 2.34
C GLY A 149 8.73 18.86 1.24
N PRO A 150 9.06 18.29 0.07
CA PRO A 150 8.15 18.24 -1.06
C PRO A 150 6.98 17.29 -0.78
N THR A 151 5.83 17.58 -1.38
CA THR A 151 4.69 16.66 -1.35
C THR A 151 4.99 15.40 -2.17
N PRO A 152 4.27 14.28 -1.97
CA PRO A 152 4.36 13.14 -2.88
C PRO A 152 4.09 13.53 -4.34
N PHE A 153 3.15 14.44 -4.58
CA PHE A 153 2.82 14.96 -5.91
C PHE A 153 4.01 15.67 -6.58
N ASP A 154 4.76 16.49 -5.84
CA ASP A 154 5.95 17.18 -6.36
C ASP A 154 7.06 16.19 -6.78
N GLN A 155 7.02 14.97 -6.26
CA GLN A 155 7.98 13.91 -6.56
C GLN A 155 7.53 12.95 -7.68
N THR A 156 6.45 13.26 -8.40
CA THR A 156 5.91 12.39 -9.47
C THR A 156 6.95 12.00 -10.50
N ARG A 157 7.85 12.91 -10.86
CA ARG A 157 8.97 12.64 -11.78
C ARG A 157 9.84 11.46 -11.35
N GLU A 158 9.99 11.26 -10.05
CA GLU A 158 10.86 10.23 -9.46
C GLU A 158 10.19 8.85 -9.37
N ILE A 159 8.89 8.73 -9.71
CA ILE A 159 8.19 7.44 -9.68
C ILE A 159 8.90 6.44 -10.60
N GLY A 160 9.26 5.28 -10.01
CA GLY A 160 10.08 4.26 -10.65
C GLY A 160 9.35 2.94 -10.96
N CYS A 161 8.06 2.81 -10.61
CA CYS A 161 7.26 1.62 -10.89
C CYS A 161 5.86 1.99 -11.37
N PRO A 162 5.15 1.09 -12.09
CA PRO A 162 3.76 1.27 -12.43
C PRO A 162 2.86 1.45 -11.19
N ILE A 163 1.84 2.31 -11.31
CA ILE A 163 0.85 2.59 -10.27
C ILE A 163 -0.56 2.27 -10.77
N GLN A 164 -1.33 1.55 -9.96
CA GLN A 164 -2.77 1.41 -10.16
C GLN A 164 -3.52 2.13 -9.04
N GLY A 165 -4.56 2.90 -9.40
CA GLY A 165 -5.42 3.61 -8.46
C GLY A 165 -6.87 3.14 -8.51
N HIS A 166 -7.50 2.98 -7.34
CA HIS A 166 -8.91 2.63 -7.18
C HIS A 166 -9.62 3.70 -6.35
N PHE A 167 -10.59 4.40 -6.94
CA PHE A 167 -11.20 5.57 -6.35
C PHE A 167 -12.73 5.49 -6.37
N GLY A 168 -13.38 5.99 -5.32
CA GLY A 168 -14.83 6.18 -5.32
C GLY A 168 -15.19 7.45 -6.10
N ALA A 169 -16.24 7.40 -6.94
CA ALA A 169 -16.72 8.57 -7.67
C ALA A 169 -17.29 9.66 -6.76
N ASP A 170 -17.75 9.27 -5.57
CA ASP A 170 -18.37 10.16 -4.58
C ASP A 170 -17.38 10.52 -3.44
N ASP A 171 -16.09 10.14 -3.58
CA ASP A 171 -15.06 10.48 -2.61
C ASP A 171 -14.72 11.98 -2.66
N GLN A 172 -14.49 12.57 -1.49
CA GLN A 172 -14.10 13.97 -1.36
C GLN A 172 -12.60 14.13 -1.05
N ASN A 173 -11.90 13.01 -0.73
CA ASN A 173 -10.47 13.01 -0.47
C ASN A 173 -9.83 11.61 -0.74
N PRO A 174 -9.34 11.35 -1.97
CA PRO A 174 -9.17 12.31 -3.06
C PRO A 174 -10.50 12.64 -3.74
N SER A 175 -10.68 13.91 -4.08
CA SER A 175 -11.79 14.34 -4.92
C SER A 175 -11.58 13.91 -6.38
N PRO A 176 -12.63 13.89 -7.23
CA PRO A 176 -12.47 13.67 -8.66
C PRO A 176 -11.53 14.66 -9.33
N GLU A 177 -11.38 15.88 -8.79
CA GLU A 177 -10.42 16.87 -9.27
C GLU A 177 -8.99 16.47 -8.91
N ASP A 178 -8.75 16.01 -7.68
CA ASP A 178 -7.42 15.53 -7.26
C ASP A 178 -6.97 14.35 -8.11
N MET A 179 -7.89 13.43 -8.41
CA MET A 179 -7.60 12.29 -9.28
C MET A 179 -7.19 12.72 -10.69
N ARG A 180 -7.90 13.72 -11.27
CA ARG A 180 -7.53 14.27 -12.58
C ARG A 180 -6.16 14.96 -12.56
N LYS A 181 -5.82 15.65 -11.47
CA LYS A 181 -4.49 16.24 -11.29
C LYS A 181 -3.40 15.18 -11.23
N LEU A 182 -3.62 14.10 -10.47
CA LEU A 182 -2.68 12.98 -10.39
C LEU A 182 -2.48 12.30 -11.75
N ASP A 183 -3.56 12.01 -12.46
CA ASP A 183 -3.55 11.39 -13.79
C ASP A 183 -2.77 12.26 -14.80
N ALA A 184 -3.05 13.57 -14.81
CA ALA A 184 -2.36 14.52 -15.68
C ALA A 184 -0.86 14.63 -15.36
N GLU A 185 -0.47 14.65 -14.09
CA GLU A 185 0.93 14.77 -13.70
C GLU A 185 1.71 13.47 -13.96
N LEU A 186 1.11 12.30 -13.70
CA LEU A 186 1.70 11.01 -14.08
C LEU A 186 1.89 10.91 -15.61
N SER A 187 0.87 11.33 -16.39
CA SER A 187 0.95 11.38 -17.85
C SER A 187 2.03 12.36 -18.34
N ARG A 188 2.14 13.53 -17.73
CA ARG A 188 3.17 14.53 -18.04
C ARG A 188 4.59 13.98 -17.92
N TRP A 189 4.83 13.14 -16.93
CA TRP A 189 6.13 12.51 -16.69
C TRP A 189 6.23 11.09 -17.29
N GLU A 190 5.30 10.73 -18.18
CA GLU A 190 5.27 9.42 -18.88
C GLU A 190 5.34 8.22 -17.90
N LYS A 191 4.71 8.37 -16.71
CA LYS A 191 4.67 7.29 -15.72
C LYS A 191 3.57 6.31 -16.06
N THR A 192 3.90 5.02 -16.09
CA THR A 192 2.92 3.96 -16.31
C THR A 192 1.92 3.94 -15.16
N HIS A 193 0.66 4.19 -15.47
CA HIS A 193 -0.41 4.17 -14.46
C HIS A 193 -1.76 3.79 -15.08
N GLU A 194 -2.66 3.31 -14.24
CA GLU A 194 -4.05 3.05 -14.59
C GLU A 194 -4.97 3.36 -13.41
N PHE A 195 -6.01 4.18 -13.64
CA PHE A 195 -6.95 4.59 -12.62
C PHE A 195 -8.34 4.04 -12.91
N HIS A 196 -8.99 3.54 -11.85
CA HIS A 196 -10.34 2.99 -11.89
C HIS A 196 -11.23 3.76 -10.93
N THR A 197 -12.39 4.19 -11.43
CA THR A 197 -13.39 4.93 -10.64
C THR A 197 -14.65 4.09 -10.49
N TYR A 198 -15.23 4.06 -9.29
CA TYR A 198 -16.40 3.26 -8.96
C TYR A 198 -17.58 4.16 -8.61
N ALA A 199 -18.63 4.12 -9.44
CA ALA A 199 -19.85 4.91 -9.25
C ALA A 199 -20.55 4.56 -7.93
N GLY A 200 -21.05 5.56 -7.22
CA GLY A 200 -21.74 5.39 -5.94
C GLY A 200 -20.87 4.91 -4.79
N ALA A 201 -19.55 4.86 -4.98
CA ALA A 201 -18.59 4.54 -3.92
C ALA A 201 -17.96 5.83 -3.37
N ALA A 202 -17.88 5.91 -2.04
CA ALA A 202 -17.20 6.98 -1.32
C ALA A 202 -15.85 6.51 -0.76
N HIS A 203 -15.22 7.33 0.08
CA HIS A 203 -13.97 6.98 0.76
C HIS A 203 -14.09 5.67 1.54
N ALA A 204 -13.04 4.83 1.52
CA ALA A 204 -12.97 3.54 2.21
C ALA A 204 -13.98 2.47 1.70
N PHE A 205 -14.42 2.54 0.45
CA PHE A 205 -15.41 1.61 -0.13
C PHE A 205 -14.97 0.14 -0.12
N ALA A 206 -13.67 -0.15 -0.11
CA ALA A 206 -13.15 -1.51 -0.06
C ALA A 206 -12.89 -2.04 1.37
N ASN A 207 -13.01 -1.19 2.41
CA ASN A 207 -12.79 -1.58 3.79
C ASN A 207 -14.08 -2.17 4.39
N THR A 208 -14.07 -3.47 4.67
CA THR A 208 -15.20 -4.21 5.25
C THR A 208 -15.63 -3.73 6.64
N GLY A 209 -14.75 -3.01 7.37
CA GLY A 209 -15.07 -2.39 8.67
C GLY A 209 -15.59 -0.96 8.55
N SER A 210 -15.66 -0.39 7.35
CA SER A 210 -16.14 0.97 7.12
C SER A 210 -17.66 1.04 6.93
N ALA A 211 -18.28 2.10 7.43
CA ALA A 211 -19.68 2.42 7.10
C ALA A 211 -19.90 2.70 5.60
N ASN A 212 -18.85 3.06 4.89
CA ASN A 212 -18.87 3.31 3.44
C ASN A 212 -18.54 2.07 2.60
N TYR A 213 -18.45 0.89 3.21
CA TYR A 213 -18.16 -0.35 2.48
C TYR A 213 -19.18 -0.60 1.36
N ARG A 214 -18.69 -0.81 0.15
CA ARG A 214 -19.50 -1.11 -1.03
C ARG A 214 -19.03 -2.45 -1.63
N PRO A 215 -19.74 -3.55 -1.31
CA PRO A 215 -19.35 -4.89 -1.75
C PRO A 215 -19.23 -5.01 -3.26
N ASP A 216 -20.12 -4.35 -4.00
CA ASP A 216 -20.14 -4.32 -5.46
C ASP A 216 -18.88 -3.65 -6.04
N ALA A 217 -18.52 -2.48 -5.53
CA ALA A 217 -17.31 -1.77 -5.94
C ALA A 217 -16.04 -2.53 -5.52
N ALA A 218 -16.00 -3.07 -4.31
CA ALA A 218 -14.89 -3.88 -3.83
C ALA A 218 -14.68 -5.15 -4.67
N ALA A 219 -15.77 -5.84 -5.05
CA ALA A 219 -15.74 -7.03 -5.90
C ALA A 219 -15.21 -6.74 -7.32
N LEU A 220 -15.34 -5.51 -7.81
CA LEU A 220 -14.76 -5.07 -9.08
C LEU A 220 -13.31 -4.60 -8.94
N ALA A 221 -12.94 -4.02 -7.79
CA ALA A 221 -11.61 -3.45 -7.57
C ALA A 221 -10.54 -4.52 -7.29
N TRP A 222 -10.82 -5.47 -6.40
CA TRP A 222 -9.85 -6.48 -5.99
C TRP A 222 -9.32 -7.36 -7.12
N PRO A 223 -10.14 -7.88 -8.05
CA PRO A 223 -9.62 -8.64 -9.19
C PRO A 223 -8.63 -7.83 -10.05
N LYS A 224 -8.91 -6.54 -10.27
CA LYS A 224 -8.01 -5.65 -11.02
C LYS A 224 -6.68 -5.44 -10.28
N ALA A 225 -6.74 -5.20 -8.97
CA ALA A 225 -5.54 -5.06 -8.14
C ALA A 225 -4.68 -6.34 -8.15
N THR A 226 -5.31 -7.49 -8.04
CA THR A 226 -4.62 -8.79 -8.07
C THR A 226 -4.02 -9.07 -9.45
N GLU A 227 -4.76 -8.77 -10.51
CA GLU A 227 -4.26 -8.91 -11.88
C GLU A 227 -3.06 -7.97 -12.13
N PHE A 228 -3.12 -6.75 -11.63
CA PHE A 228 -2.02 -5.79 -11.73
C PHE A 228 -0.75 -6.32 -11.04
N PHE A 229 -0.84 -6.82 -9.81
CA PHE A 229 0.29 -7.46 -9.16
C PHE A 229 0.79 -8.69 -9.92
N SER A 230 -0.11 -9.53 -10.40
CA SER A 230 0.27 -10.69 -11.22
C SER A 230 1.04 -10.28 -12.47
N ARG A 231 0.60 -9.21 -13.14
CA ARG A 231 1.24 -8.68 -14.35
C ARG A 231 2.66 -8.18 -14.09
N HIS A 232 2.88 -7.49 -12.98
CA HIS A 232 4.14 -6.82 -12.70
C HIS A 232 5.09 -7.59 -11.77
N LEU A 233 4.58 -8.53 -10.97
CA LEU A 233 5.38 -9.27 -9.99
C LEU A 233 5.58 -10.75 -10.36
N VAL A 234 4.66 -11.39 -11.12
CA VAL A 234 4.76 -12.83 -11.40
C VAL A 234 5.32 -13.10 -12.80
N GLY A 235 5.12 -12.18 -13.77
CA GLY A 235 5.58 -12.32 -15.13
C GLY A 235 4.74 -13.32 -15.97
N GLU A 236 4.91 -13.29 -17.30
CA GLU A 236 4.08 -14.08 -18.22
C GLU A 236 4.34 -15.59 -18.16
N SER A 237 5.58 -16.00 -17.94
CA SER A 237 5.97 -17.42 -17.93
C SER A 237 5.37 -18.22 -16.77
N ALA A 238 5.15 -17.62 -15.60
CA ALA A 238 4.52 -18.29 -14.46
C ALA A 238 2.99 -18.33 -14.55
N ARG A 239 2.37 -17.43 -15.34
CA ARG A 239 0.91 -17.45 -15.60
C ARG A 239 0.47 -18.64 -16.43
N ALA A 240 1.33 -19.14 -17.33
CA ALA A 240 1.02 -20.28 -18.20
C ALA A 240 1.00 -21.61 -17.42
N ALA A 241 1.65 -21.68 -16.26
CA ALA A 241 1.74 -22.89 -15.44
C ALA A 241 0.57 -23.06 -14.44
N THR A 242 -0.27 -22.03 -14.27
CA THR A 242 -1.38 -22.02 -13.29
C THR A 242 -2.78 -22.06 -13.97
N ARG A 243 -2.83 -22.17 -15.29
CA ARG A 243 -4.03 -22.48 -16.11
C ARG A 243 -4.02 -23.95 -16.50
#